data_50ca734355dfaeba2e5d1ccdb38489f0
#
_entry.id   50ca734355dfaeba2e5d1ccdb38489f0
#
_cell.length_a   1.000
_cell.length_b   1.000
_cell.length_c   1.000
_cell.angle_alpha   90.00
_cell.angle_beta   90.00
_cell.angle_gamma   90.00
#
_symmetry.space_group_name_H-M   'P 1'
#
loop_
_entity.id
_entity.type
_entity.pdbx_description
1 polymer ?
#
loop_
_entity_poly.entity_id
_entity_poly.type
_entity_poly.pdbx_seq_one_letter_code
_entity_poly.pdbx_strand_id
1 'polypeptide(L)'
;AGIVQAVGEGVDYVKPGDHVVACLSIFCGQCPQCLGGHPNRCSNPAATSRPKGSAPRLSRADGTAVDQMARLGGFAEEMLVHQNGLVKVTEEMPLDKACLIGCGITTGFGAAVRTAKVEVGSSVCVIGAGGIGLAAIQGARVAGANQIIAVDVSKAKLETAGQMGATHFVNAS
;
A
#
# COMPACT_ATOMS: atom_id res chain seq x y z
N ALA A 1 4.02 8.27 2.39
CA ALA A 1 3.34 9.00 3.45
C ALA A 1 3.85 10.45 3.46
N GLY A 2 3.09 11.34 4.03
CA GLY A 2 3.44 12.75 4.10
C GLY A 2 2.43 13.57 4.88
N ILE A 3 2.64 14.89 4.87
CA ILE A 3 1.75 15.86 5.51
C ILE A 3 1.10 16.70 4.42
N VAL A 4 -0.21 16.87 4.49
CA VAL A 4 -0.96 17.71 3.55
C VAL A 4 -0.51 19.15 3.68
N GLN A 5 -0.01 19.74 2.61
CA GLN A 5 0.42 21.15 2.57
C GLN A 5 -0.74 22.07 2.16
N ALA A 6 -1.49 21.69 1.14
CA ALA A 6 -2.61 22.44 0.61
C ALA A 6 -3.66 21.50 0.02
N VAL A 7 -4.88 21.99 -0.13
CA VAL A 7 -5.98 21.27 -0.76
C VAL A 7 -6.59 22.11 -1.87
N GLY A 8 -7.08 21.45 -2.92
CA GLY A 8 -7.83 22.10 -4.00
C GLY A 8 -9.29 22.34 -3.62
N GLU A 9 -9.99 23.05 -4.53
CA GLU A 9 -11.43 23.27 -4.39
C GLU A 9 -12.20 21.94 -4.38
N GLY A 10 -13.20 21.81 -3.50
CA GLY A 10 -14.04 20.62 -3.35
C GLY A 10 -13.38 19.45 -2.61
N VAL A 11 -12.18 19.63 -2.05
CA VAL A 11 -11.57 18.64 -1.16
C VAL A 11 -12.11 18.84 0.25
N ASP A 12 -12.74 17.80 0.80
CA ASP A 12 -13.39 17.81 2.11
C ASP A 12 -12.87 16.73 3.07
N TYR A 13 -12.19 15.71 2.55
CA TYR A 13 -11.70 14.58 3.34
C TYR A 13 -10.42 14.89 4.12
N VAL A 14 -9.51 15.69 3.56
CA VAL A 14 -8.23 16.06 4.16
C VAL A 14 -8.06 17.59 4.22
N LYS A 15 -7.24 18.06 5.15
CA LYS A 15 -6.90 19.48 5.31
C LYS A 15 -5.39 19.64 5.54
N PRO A 16 -4.84 20.85 5.34
CA PRO A 16 -3.44 21.14 5.69
C PRO A 16 -3.11 20.73 7.12
N GLY A 17 -1.96 20.08 7.30
CA GLY A 17 -1.50 19.51 8.55
C GLY A 17 -1.87 18.05 8.78
N ASP A 18 -2.84 17.49 8.06
CA ASP A 18 -3.19 16.07 8.20
C ASP A 18 -2.03 15.16 7.76
N HIS A 19 -1.70 14.16 8.59
CA HIS A 19 -0.79 13.08 8.24
C HIS A 19 -1.53 12.04 7.39
N VAL A 20 -0.94 11.65 6.26
CA VAL A 20 -1.59 10.77 5.28
C VAL A 20 -0.65 9.70 4.73
N VAL A 21 -1.25 8.57 4.36
CA VAL A 21 -0.63 7.54 3.53
C VAL A 21 -1.31 7.55 2.17
N ALA A 22 -0.53 7.55 1.10
CA ALA A 22 -1.04 7.48 -0.26
C ALA A 22 -1.10 6.03 -0.75
N CYS A 23 -2.15 5.70 -1.51
CA CYS A 23 -2.35 4.41 -2.15
C CYS A 23 -2.56 4.59 -3.65
N LEU A 24 -1.94 3.72 -4.46
CA LEU A 24 -2.06 3.75 -5.91
C LEU A 24 -3.48 3.38 -6.42
N SER A 25 -4.31 2.75 -5.60
CA SER A 25 -5.67 2.33 -5.95
C SER A 25 -6.67 3.48 -5.75
N ILE A 26 -6.52 4.55 -6.54
CA ILE A 26 -7.43 5.70 -6.50
C ILE A 26 -8.78 5.29 -7.11
N PHE A 27 -9.88 5.63 -6.44
CA PHE A 27 -11.23 5.20 -6.80
C PHE A 27 -12.22 6.37 -6.90
N CYS A 28 -13.32 6.20 -7.64
CA CYS A 28 -14.31 7.27 -7.84
C CYS A 28 -15.34 7.39 -6.71
N GLY A 29 -15.56 6.36 -5.91
CA GLY A 29 -16.54 6.34 -4.84
C GLY A 29 -18.00 6.11 -5.27
N GLN A 30 -18.34 6.16 -6.57
CA GLN A 30 -19.72 6.20 -7.07
C GLN A 30 -20.10 5.03 -7.98
N CYS A 31 -19.14 4.30 -8.55
CA CYS A 31 -19.45 3.17 -9.44
C CYS A 31 -19.93 1.94 -8.64
N PRO A 32 -20.59 0.98 -9.29
CA PRO A 32 -21.09 -0.21 -8.61
C PRO A 32 -20.02 -0.97 -7.82
N GLN A 33 -18.80 -1.02 -8.31
CA GLN A 33 -17.69 -1.67 -7.59
C GLN A 33 -17.35 -0.93 -6.29
N CYS A 34 -17.27 0.41 -6.35
CA CYS A 34 -16.98 1.21 -5.16
C CYS A 34 -18.11 1.10 -4.13
N LEU A 35 -19.37 1.24 -4.57
CA LEU A 35 -20.53 1.12 -3.69
C LEU A 35 -20.70 -0.30 -3.12
N GLY A 36 -20.27 -1.31 -3.87
CA GLY A 36 -20.25 -2.72 -3.43
C GLY A 36 -19.08 -3.07 -2.49
N GLY A 37 -18.28 -2.08 -2.01
CA GLY A 37 -17.17 -2.32 -1.10
C GLY A 37 -15.87 -2.81 -1.77
N HIS A 38 -15.77 -2.67 -3.09
CA HIS A 38 -14.59 -3.08 -3.87
C HIS A 38 -13.92 -1.88 -4.59
N PRO A 39 -13.51 -0.81 -3.87
CA PRO A 39 -12.92 0.38 -4.50
C PRO A 39 -11.63 0.11 -5.26
N ASN A 40 -10.87 -0.92 -4.88
CA ASN A 40 -9.70 -1.41 -5.61
C ASN A 40 -10.03 -1.95 -7.01
N ARG A 41 -11.29 -2.21 -7.31
CA ARG A 41 -11.81 -2.65 -8.62
C ARG A 41 -12.63 -1.56 -9.30
N CYS A 42 -12.39 -0.29 -8.98
CA CYS A 42 -13.12 0.85 -9.54
C CYS A 42 -13.23 0.75 -11.06
N SER A 43 -14.45 0.75 -11.59
CA SER A 43 -14.74 0.66 -13.02
C SER A 43 -14.82 2.04 -13.72
N ASN A 44 -14.66 3.13 -12.98
CA ASN A 44 -14.66 4.49 -13.53
C ASN A 44 -13.41 5.28 -13.14
N PRO A 45 -12.21 4.90 -13.66
CA PRO A 45 -10.98 5.62 -13.35
C PRO A 45 -10.95 7.04 -13.97
N ALA A 46 -11.76 7.30 -14.98
CA ALA A 46 -11.85 8.61 -15.62
C ALA A 46 -12.32 9.70 -14.66
N ALA A 47 -13.21 9.38 -13.71
CA ALA A 47 -13.73 10.34 -12.73
C ALA A 47 -12.66 10.86 -11.75
N THR A 48 -11.52 10.19 -11.65
CA THR A 48 -10.39 10.56 -10.78
C THR A 48 -9.13 10.89 -11.58
N SER A 49 -9.26 10.97 -12.89
CA SER A 49 -8.17 11.28 -13.82
C SER A 49 -8.32 12.71 -14.36
N ARG A 50 -7.20 13.27 -14.76
CA ARG A 50 -7.23 14.58 -15.44
C ARG A 50 -7.83 14.45 -16.84
N PRO A 51 -8.47 15.51 -17.36
CA PRO A 51 -8.96 15.53 -18.73
C PRO A 51 -7.84 15.22 -19.73
N LYS A 52 -8.20 14.52 -20.82
CA LYS A 52 -7.27 14.29 -21.92
C LYS A 52 -6.76 15.62 -22.48
N GLY A 53 -5.46 15.70 -22.77
CA GLY A 53 -4.83 16.93 -23.29
C GLY A 53 -4.45 17.95 -22.21
N SER A 54 -4.66 17.66 -20.93
CA SER A 54 -4.13 18.50 -19.85
C SER A 54 -2.61 18.57 -19.92
N ALA A 55 -2.03 19.75 -19.64
CA ALA A 55 -0.59 19.93 -19.55
C ALA A 55 0.03 18.96 -18.55
N PRO A 56 1.23 18.41 -18.77
CA PRO A 56 1.87 17.50 -17.83
C PRO A 56 2.04 18.17 -16.47
N ARG A 57 1.91 17.37 -15.38
CA ARG A 57 2.15 17.87 -14.02
C ARG A 57 3.64 18.04 -13.73
N LEU A 58 4.43 17.19 -14.35
CA LEU A 58 5.87 17.14 -14.17
C LEU A 58 6.54 17.31 -15.53
N SER A 59 7.59 18.09 -15.58
CA SER A 59 8.45 18.24 -16.75
C SER A 59 9.91 18.35 -16.32
N ARG A 60 10.80 17.96 -17.21
CA ARG A 60 12.24 18.24 -17.06
C ARG A 60 12.50 19.73 -17.34
N ALA A 61 13.71 20.18 -17.03
CA ALA A 61 14.14 21.55 -17.29
C ALA A 61 14.08 21.92 -18.79
N ASP A 62 14.20 20.95 -19.68
CA ASP A 62 14.09 21.11 -21.13
C ASP A 62 12.62 21.12 -21.65
N GLY A 63 11.64 21.04 -20.75
CA GLY A 63 10.22 20.99 -21.08
C GLY A 63 9.67 19.60 -21.41
N THR A 64 10.50 18.56 -21.44
CA THR A 64 10.05 17.19 -21.70
C THR A 64 9.10 16.72 -20.61
N ALA A 65 7.91 16.25 -20.99
CA ALA A 65 6.92 15.72 -20.05
C ALA A 65 7.45 14.48 -19.30
N VAL A 66 7.14 14.39 -18.02
CA VAL A 66 7.42 13.24 -17.17
C VAL A 66 6.11 12.64 -16.67
N ASP A 67 5.94 11.34 -16.86
CA ASP A 67 4.77 10.63 -16.38
C ASP A 67 4.81 10.42 -14.87
N GLN A 68 3.69 10.68 -14.22
CA GLN A 68 3.50 10.45 -12.79
C GLN A 68 3.13 8.99 -12.55
N MET A 69 4.08 8.18 -12.11
CA MET A 69 3.87 6.76 -11.86
C MET A 69 2.67 6.55 -10.91
N ALA A 70 1.75 5.68 -11.31
CA ALA A 70 0.53 5.31 -10.56
C ALA A 70 -0.31 6.52 -10.10
N ARG A 71 -0.19 7.66 -10.76
CA ARG A 71 -0.81 8.95 -10.40
C ARG A 71 -0.36 9.49 -9.02
N LEU A 72 0.73 8.96 -8.47
CA LEU A 72 1.32 9.38 -7.20
C LEU A 72 2.66 10.10 -7.40
N GLY A 73 3.60 9.46 -8.10
CA GLY A 73 4.96 10.00 -8.26
C GLY A 73 5.68 10.15 -6.92
N GLY A 74 5.68 9.09 -6.10
CA GLY A 74 6.09 9.14 -4.68
C GLY A 74 7.56 9.41 -4.38
N PHE A 75 8.45 9.41 -5.37
CA PHE A 75 9.85 9.82 -5.21
C PHE A 75 9.98 11.32 -5.52
N ALA A 76 9.34 12.13 -4.70
CA ALA A 76 9.33 13.59 -4.80
C ALA A 76 9.14 14.22 -3.42
N GLU A 77 9.61 15.43 -3.24
CA GLU A 77 9.44 16.20 -2.00
C GLU A 77 7.98 16.59 -1.81
N GLU A 78 7.25 16.84 -2.91
CA GLU A 78 5.82 17.14 -2.93
C GLU A 78 5.09 16.32 -3.98
N MET A 79 3.85 15.94 -3.68
CA MET A 79 3.00 15.14 -4.55
C MET A 79 1.63 15.79 -4.69
N LEU A 80 1.09 15.83 -5.90
CA LEU A 80 -0.31 16.18 -6.13
C LEU A 80 -1.14 14.90 -6.34
N VAL A 81 -1.98 14.58 -5.37
CA VAL A 81 -2.73 13.32 -5.28
C VAL A 81 -4.22 13.60 -5.13
N HIS A 82 -5.06 12.79 -5.77
CA HIS A 82 -6.51 12.84 -5.56
C HIS A 82 -6.86 12.38 -4.13
N GLN A 83 -7.78 13.07 -3.45
CA GLN A 83 -8.13 12.76 -2.04
C GLN A 83 -8.54 11.29 -1.81
N ASN A 84 -9.19 10.64 -2.78
CA ASN A 84 -9.55 9.21 -2.69
C ASN A 84 -8.34 8.25 -2.83
N GLY A 85 -7.15 8.76 -3.03
CA GLY A 85 -5.89 8.01 -2.95
C GLY A 85 -5.18 8.17 -1.60
N LEU A 86 -5.78 8.86 -0.65
CA LEU A 86 -5.19 9.16 0.65
C LEU A 86 -5.99 8.49 1.78
N VAL A 87 -5.28 8.14 2.84
CA VAL A 87 -5.86 7.71 4.12
C VAL A 87 -5.19 8.52 5.23
N LYS A 88 -6.00 9.14 6.10
CA LYS A 88 -5.47 9.80 7.29
C LYS A 88 -4.90 8.79 8.26
N VAL A 89 -3.79 9.14 8.85
CA VAL A 89 -3.18 8.40 9.95
C VAL A 89 -2.99 9.33 11.14
N THR A 90 -2.82 8.76 12.33
CA THR A 90 -2.54 9.57 13.54
C THR A 90 -1.19 10.29 13.40
N GLU A 91 -1.10 11.49 13.95
CA GLU A 91 0.13 12.29 13.96
C GLU A 91 1.29 11.60 14.68
N GLU A 92 0.96 10.72 15.64
CA GLU A 92 1.95 9.94 16.39
C GLU A 92 2.60 8.83 15.57
N MET A 93 2.02 8.46 14.41
CA MET A 93 2.56 7.42 13.55
C MET A 93 3.78 7.96 12.77
N PRO A 94 4.97 7.36 12.95
CA PRO A 94 6.15 7.76 12.20
C PRO A 94 5.93 7.58 10.69
N LEU A 95 6.08 8.63 9.90
CA LEU A 95 5.78 8.61 8.46
C LEU A 95 6.73 7.70 7.66
N ASP A 96 7.97 7.49 8.14
CA ASP A 96 8.92 6.53 7.58
C ASP A 96 8.46 5.07 7.72
N LYS A 97 7.59 4.76 8.68
CA LYS A 97 6.93 3.46 8.85
C LYS A 97 5.59 3.43 8.12
N ALA A 98 4.80 4.48 8.25
CA ALA A 98 3.48 4.61 7.64
C ALA A 98 3.53 4.43 6.11
N CYS A 99 4.58 4.89 5.44
CA CYS A 99 4.73 4.78 3.98
C CYS A 99 4.69 3.33 3.46
N LEU A 100 5.05 2.35 4.29
CA LEU A 100 5.02 0.92 3.92
C LEU A 100 3.59 0.37 3.84
N ILE A 101 2.62 1.01 4.50
CA ILE A 101 1.22 0.56 4.57
C ILE A 101 0.54 0.70 3.22
N GLY A 102 0.85 1.74 2.44
CA GLY A 102 0.17 2.07 1.18
C GLY A 102 0.25 0.98 0.10
N CYS A 103 1.21 0.07 0.19
CA CYS A 103 1.38 -1.02 -0.76
C CYS A 103 1.83 -2.33 -0.07
N GLY A 104 3.08 -2.41 0.35
CA GLY A 104 3.73 -3.66 0.75
C GLY A 104 3.03 -4.37 1.92
N ILE A 105 2.73 -3.65 2.99
CA ILE A 105 2.06 -4.23 4.16
C ILE A 105 0.65 -4.66 3.81
N THR A 106 -0.14 -3.79 3.19
CA THR A 106 -1.53 -4.10 2.80
C THR A 106 -1.59 -5.29 1.85
N THR A 107 -0.64 -5.40 0.90
CA THR A 107 -0.56 -6.52 -0.04
C THR A 107 -0.28 -7.83 0.68
N GLY A 108 0.78 -7.90 1.47
CA GLY A 108 1.18 -9.14 2.13
C GLY A 108 0.18 -9.58 3.21
N PHE A 109 -0.23 -8.67 4.07
CA PHE A 109 -1.23 -8.93 5.10
C PHE A 109 -2.56 -9.37 4.48
N GLY A 110 -3.02 -8.66 3.44
CA GLY A 110 -4.24 -8.99 2.71
C GLY A 110 -4.18 -10.32 1.97
N ALA A 111 -3.01 -10.71 1.47
CA ALA A 111 -2.80 -12.02 0.86
C ALA A 111 -3.09 -13.16 1.85
N ALA A 112 -2.62 -13.06 3.08
CA ALA A 112 -2.89 -14.05 4.12
C ALA A 112 -4.37 -14.02 4.58
N VAL A 113 -4.85 -12.85 4.99
CA VAL A 113 -6.13 -12.72 5.71
C VAL A 113 -7.34 -12.74 4.77
N ARG A 114 -7.22 -12.10 3.58
CA ARG A 114 -8.35 -11.91 2.66
C ARG A 114 -8.33 -12.87 1.49
N THR A 115 -7.17 -13.14 0.91
CA THR A 115 -7.08 -13.98 -0.29
C THR A 115 -6.96 -15.44 0.06
N ALA A 116 -5.96 -15.81 0.86
CA ALA A 116 -5.76 -17.18 1.32
C ALA A 116 -6.76 -17.58 2.41
N LYS A 117 -7.37 -16.61 3.11
CA LYS A 117 -8.30 -16.83 4.22
C LYS A 117 -7.74 -17.82 5.25
N VAL A 118 -6.53 -17.54 5.69
CA VAL A 118 -5.82 -18.37 6.67
C VAL A 118 -6.71 -18.60 7.88
N GLU A 119 -6.95 -19.86 8.22
CA GLU A 119 -7.77 -20.28 9.34
C GLU A 119 -6.94 -20.46 10.61
N VAL A 120 -7.59 -20.33 11.76
CA VAL A 120 -6.96 -20.61 13.06
C VAL A 120 -6.46 -22.06 13.11
N GLY A 121 -5.23 -22.25 13.55
CA GLY A 121 -4.59 -23.57 13.67
C GLY A 121 -3.98 -24.10 12.37
N SER A 122 -4.15 -23.44 11.22
CA SER A 122 -3.61 -23.88 9.94
C SER A 122 -2.08 -23.78 9.85
N SER A 123 -1.50 -24.46 8.87
CA SER A 123 -0.09 -24.32 8.49
C SER A 123 0.03 -23.47 7.24
N VAL A 124 0.92 -22.49 7.27
CA VAL A 124 1.15 -21.52 6.19
C VAL A 124 2.61 -21.56 5.76
N CYS A 125 2.85 -21.62 4.46
CA CYS A 125 4.19 -21.48 3.89
C CYS A 125 4.29 -20.18 3.11
N VAL A 126 5.27 -19.34 3.45
CA VAL A 126 5.56 -18.08 2.77
C VAL A 126 6.90 -18.20 2.06
N ILE A 127 6.87 -18.19 0.72
CA ILE A 127 8.05 -18.28 -0.12
C ILE A 127 8.49 -16.85 -0.50
N GLY A 128 9.68 -16.48 -0.03
CA GLY A 128 10.22 -15.12 -0.14
C GLY A 128 9.92 -14.27 1.10
N ALA A 129 10.94 -14.05 1.94
CA ALA A 129 10.86 -13.22 3.14
C ALA A 129 11.29 -11.75 2.88
N GLY A 130 10.87 -11.17 1.76
CA GLY A 130 10.94 -9.74 1.50
C GLY A 130 9.81 -8.97 2.18
N GLY A 131 9.66 -7.66 1.92
CA GLY A 131 8.67 -6.80 2.59
C GLY A 131 7.24 -7.34 2.52
N ILE A 132 6.80 -7.84 1.36
CA ILE A 132 5.47 -8.44 1.19
C ILE A 132 5.36 -9.77 1.96
N GLY A 133 6.39 -10.63 1.86
CA GLY A 133 6.42 -11.91 2.58
C GLY A 133 6.41 -11.72 4.09
N LEU A 134 7.17 -10.77 4.62
CA LEU A 134 7.15 -10.43 6.04
C LEU A 134 5.77 -9.93 6.50
N ALA A 135 5.08 -9.15 5.68
CA ALA A 135 3.71 -8.73 5.95
C ALA A 135 2.71 -9.90 5.88
N ALA A 136 2.91 -10.86 4.96
CA ALA A 136 2.11 -12.07 4.89
C ALA A 136 2.30 -12.97 6.12
N ILE A 137 3.55 -13.09 6.62
CA ILE A 137 3.87 -13.81 7.87
C ILE A 137 3.11 -13.19 9.05
N GLN A 138 3.14 -11.86 9.17
CA GLN A 138 2.38 -11.15 10.20
C GLN A 138 0.87 -11.36 10.05
N GLY A 139 0.35 -11.31 8.82
CA GLY A 139 -1.04 -11.61 8.52
C GLY A 139 -1.45 -13.02 8.92
N ALA A 140 -0.64 -14.02 8.61
CA ALA A 140 -0.85 -15.42 9.01
C ALA A 140 -0.85 -15.58 10.54
N ARG A 141 0.07 -14.90 11.23
CA ARG A 141 0.14 -14.90 12.70
C ARG A 141 -1.14 -14.30 13.31
N VAL A 142 -1.59 -13.15 12.81
CA VAL A 142 -2.81 -12.47 13.28
C VAL A 142 -4.05 -13.32 13.00
N ALA A 143 -4.08 -14.05 11.88
CA ALA A 143 -5.14 -15.00 11.58
C ALA A 143 -5.16 -16.25 12.45
N GLY A 144 -4.11 -16.47 13.28
CA GLY A 144 -4.04 -17.60 14.21
C GLY A 144 -3.47 -18.88 13.60
N ALA A 145 -2.65 -18.78 12.55
CA ALA A 145 -1.93 -19.94 12.03
C ALA A 145 -1.02 -20.57 13.12
N ASN A 146 -1.00 -21.89 13.19
CA ASN A 146 -0.19 -22.63 14.17
C ASN A 146 1.26 -22.81 13.71
N GLN A 147 1.46 -23.08 12.42
CA GLN A 147 2.79 -23.17 11.81
C GLN A 147 2.93 -22.13 10.73
N ILE A 148 3.98 -21.33 10.78
CA ILE A 148 4.31 -20.33 9.76
C ILE A 148 5.73 -20.60 9.29
N ILE A 149 5.85 -21.16 8.10
CA ILE A 149 7.10 -21.59 7.48
C ILE A 149 7.58 -20.48 6.56
N ALA A 150 8.73 -19.89 6.87
CA ALA A 150 9.38 -18.92 6.00
C ALA A 150 10.45 -19.61 5.14
N VAL A 151 10.40 -19.37 3.83
CA VAL A 151 11.37 -19.88 2.85
C VAL A 151 12.07 -18.70 2.18
N ASP A 152 13.38 -18.61 2.25
CA ASP A 152 14.19 -17.61 1.54
C ASP A 152 15.62 -18.15 1.36
N VAL A 153 16.34 -17.59 0.40
CA VAL A 153 17.77 -17.89 0.20
C VAL A 153 18.69 -17.10 1.15
N SER A 154 18.19 -16.05 1.76
CA SER A 154 18.93 -15.15 2.66
C SER A 154 18.69 -15.51 4.12
N LYS A 155 19.75 -15.92 4.82
CA LYS A 155 19.70 -16.19 6.26
C LYS A 155 19.23 -14.98 7.07
N ALA A 156 19.71 -13.79 6.76
CA ALA A 156 19.30 -12.57 7.46
C ALA A 156 17.79 -12.26 7.32
N LYS A 157 17.19 -12.57 6.15
CA LYS A 157 15.74 -12.42 5.98
C LYS A 157 14.96 -13.47 6.76
N LEU A 158 15.45 -14.69 6.87
CA LEU A 158 14.84 -15.73 7.69
C LEU A 158 14.88 -15.36 9.18
N GLU A 159 15.96 -14.75 9.66
CA GLU A 159 16.06 -14.22 11.04
C GLU A 159 15.01 -13.11 11.26
N THR A 160 14.86 -12.19 10.31
CA THR A 160 13.81 -11.15 10.35
C THR A 160 12.41 -11.77 10.33
N ALA A 161 12.19 -12.82 9.52
CA ALA A 161 10.92 -13.52 9.46
C ALA A 161 10.52 -14.12 10.82
N GLY A 162 11.50 -14.61 11.60
CA GLY A 162 11.29 -15.09 12.97
C GLY A 162 10.77 -13.96 13.89
N GLN A 163 11.34 -12.78 13.81
CA GLN A 163 10.90 -11.61 14.58
C GLN A 163 9.46 -11.19 14.22
N MET A 164 9.06 -11.44 12.97
CA MET A 164 7.70 -11.13 12.47
C MET A 164 6.68 -12.24 12.73
N GLY A 165 7.11 -13.40 13.22
CA GLY A 165 6.21 -14.46 13.67
C GLY A 165 6.30 -15.77 12.90
N ALA A 166 7.29 -15.96 12.04
CA ALA A 166 7.57 -17.28 11.47
C ALA A 166 8.06 -18.24 12.56
N THR A 167 7.57 -19.49 12.49
CA THR A 167 7.87 -20.53 13.47
C THR A 167 8.89 -21.54 12.93
N HIS A 168 8.99 -21.66 11.60
CA HIS A 168 9.87 -22.60 10.91
C HIS A 168 10.58 -21.89 9.75
N PHE A 169 11.78 -22.37 9.41
CA PHE A 169 12.63 -21.71 8.43
C PHE A 169 13.23 -22.74 7.47
N VAL A 170 13.19 -22.42 6.19
CA VAL A 170 13.83 -23.19 5.12
C VAL A 170 14.75 -22.26 4.33
N ASN A 171 16.04 -22.53 4.39
CA ASN A 171 17.00 -21.89 3.49
C ASN A 171 17.01 -22.66 2.17
N ALA A 172 16.63 -22.00 1.07
CA ALA A 172 16.53 -22.59 -0.25
C ALA A 172 17.73 -22.27 -1.17
N SER A 173 18.88 -21.85 -0.55
CA SER A 173 20.14 -21.63 -1.29
C SER A 173 20.84 -22.93 -1.68
#